data_bbb7953b13d5862c68052f51f77ed6c7
#
_entry.id   bbb7953b13d5862c68052f51f77ed6c7
#
_cell.length_a   1.000
_cell.length_b   1.000
_cell.length_c   1.000
_cell.angle_alpha   90.00
_cell.angle_beta   90.00
_cell.angle_gamma   90.00
#
_symmetry.space_group_name_H-M   'P 1'
#
loop_
_entity.id
_entity.type
_entity.pdbx_description
1 polymer ?
#
loop_
_entity_poly.entity_id
_entity_poly.type
_entity_poly.pdbx_seq_one_letter_code
_entity_poly.pdbx_strand_id
1 'polypeptide(L)'
;KQDTFSDYKWNCSLSSSYLSIWYICYIIFCLEEKYGQNFAIQMGIPTGSDSFVQKKQKAVSILLTAYHLVEKEFKNDLEKFLSTPVDELEKMTKLIPFSEEKKQEYGLLVFPEAYAALKPITAQNKIETGMNIMVDIGGGTTDITFFTIENSCPKIYDYSSISYGLNYIIEKANPHLKDKFDIDLNLSIIDSQELSSVISSYYQKLRGSCGDLVEKLFTSFPKTGYPTFKLTDALKKRPIVYSGGGSTYDFLRKPVFPFTDVTQISPKIWQGMNIKEISKFIDVCPIVSTALGLAISEIHDDVELATINDIFKPRQDT
;
A
#
# COMPACT_ATOMS: atom_id res chain seq x y z
N LYS A 1 -3.75 9.64 -1.09
CA LYS A 1 -2.67 10.17 -1.94
C LYS A 1 -3.25 11.35 -2.71
N GLN A 2 -2.61 12.53 -2.60
CA GLN A 2 -2.76 13.58 -3.59
C GLN A 2 -2.49 12.97 -4.95
N ASP A 3 -3.12 13.48 -6.00
CA ASP A 3 -2.81 13.07 -7.36
C ASP A 3 -1.28 13.08 -7.54
N THR A 4 -0.67 11.91 -7.54
CA THR A 4 0.78 11.77 -7.65
C THR A 4 1.31 12.38 -8.96
N PHE A 5 0.43 12.65 -9.90
CA PHE A 5 0.73 13.33 -11.16
C PHE A 5 0.73 14.86 -11.06
N SER A 6 0.20 15.46 -9.98
CA SER A 6 0.24 16.92 -9.80
C SER A 6 1.65 17.45 -9.51
N ASP A 7 2.55 16.62 -8.99
CA ASP A 7 3.93 16.99 -8.71
C ASP A 7 4.83 16.94 -9.97
N TYR A 8 4.40 16.23 -11.00
CA TYR A 8 5.05 16.35 -12.31
C TYR A 8 4.41 17.51 -13.06
N LYS A 9 5.19 18.51 -13.42
CA LYS A 9 4.80 19.61 -14.30
C LYS A 9 4.54 19.07 -15.72
N TRP A 10 3.55 18.23 -15.86
CA TRP A 10 3.06 17.82 -17.16
C TRP A 10 2.28 18.99 -17.75
N ASN A 11 2.76 19.52 -18.86
CA ASN A 11 2.01 20.50 -19.65
C ASN A 11 0.84 19.86 -20.42
N CYS A 12 0.14 18.89 -19.79
CA CYS A 12 -1.01 18.28 -20.40
C CYS A 12 -2.24 18.46 -19.49
N SER A 13 -3.37 18.75 -20.09
CA SER A 13 -4.67 18.91 -19.44
C SER A 13 -5.38 17.58 -19.15
N LEU A 14 -4.69 16.44 -19.34
CA LEU A 14 -5.27 15.10 -19.19
C LEU A 14 -5.58 14.77 -17.73
N SER A 15 -6.73 14.16 -17.52
CA SER A 15 -7.13 13.63 -16.23
C SER A 15 -6.21 12.48 -15.80
N SER A 16 -5.74 12.49 -14.54
CA SER A 16 -5.01 11.36 -13.94
C SER A 16 -5.79 10.05 -14.03
N SER A 17 -7.11 10.10 -14.00
CA SER A 17 -7.97 8.92 -14.19
C SER A 17 -7.83 8.33 -15.58
N TYR A 18 -7.74 9.15 -16.63
CA TYR A 18 -7.55 8.66 -18.00
C TYR A 18 -6.19 8.00 -18.19
N LEU A 19 -5.14 8.63 -17.68
CA LEU A 19 -3.81 8.02 -17.71
C LEU A 19 -3.77 6.67 -16.96
N SER A 20 -4.45 6.58 -15.83
CA SER A 20 -4.57 5.32 -15.09
C SER A 20 -5.33 4.26 -15.89
N ILE A 21 -6.44 4.63 -16.53
CA ILE A 21 -7.24 3.73 -17.38
C ILE A 21 -6.37 3.20 -18.54
N TRP A 22 -5.70 4.07 -19.26
CA TRP A 22 -4.87 3.67 -20.42
C TRP A 22 -3.68 2.81 -20.02
N TYR A 23 -3.05 3.10 -18.88
CA TYR A 23 -2.00 2.25 -18.34
C TYR A 23 -2.51 0.85 -17.98
N ILE A 24 -3.69 0.76 -17.37
CA ILE A 24 -4.33 -0.52 -17.05
C ILE A 24 -4.74 -1.25 -18.34
N CYS A 25 -5.27 -0.55 -19.37
CA CYS A 25 -5.52 -1.16 -20.68
C CYS A 25 -4.27 -1.83 -21.23
N TYR A 26 -3.13 -1.12 -21.21
CA TYR A 26 -1.86 -1.67 -21.68
C TYR A 26 -1.45 -2.92 -20.89
N ILE A 27 -1.61 -2.90 -19.56
CA ILE A 27 -1.34 -4.08 -18.72
C ILE A 27 -2.26 -5.24 -19.10
N ILE A 28 -3.56 -4.99 -19.30
CA ILE A 28 -4.54 -6.02 -19.69
C ILE A 28 -4.11 -6.66 -21.02
N PHE A 29 -3.81 -5.86 -22.04
CA PHE A 29 -3.32 -6.38 -23.34
C PHE A 29 -2.08 -7.28 -23.18
N CYS A 30 -1.08 -6.83 -22.39
CA CYS A 30 0.12 -7.63 -22.15
C CYS A 30 -0.17 -8.93 -21.39
N LEU A 31 -1.13 -8.93 -20.49
CA LEU A 31 -1.56 -10.12 -19.75
C LEU A 31 -2.32 -11.09 -20.65
N GLU A 32 -3.24 -10.58 -21.48
CA GLU A 32 -4.02 -11.37 -22.43
C GLU A 32 -3.11 -12.06 -23.46
N GLU A 33 -2.13 -11.35 -24.00
CA GLU A 33 -1.14 -11.92 -24.93
C GLU A 33 -0.37 -13.08 -24.29
N LYS A 34 -0.02 -12.96 -23.01
CA LYS A 34 0.82 -13.94 -22.32
C LYS A 34 0.04 -15.09 -21.69
N TYR A 35 -1.13 -14.83 -21.15
CA TYR A 35 -1.89 -15.76 -20.30
C TYR A 35 -3.28 -16.09 -20.84
N GLY A 36 -3.72 -15.48 -21.95
CA GLY A 36 -5.09 -15.55 -22.42
C GLY A 36 -6.03 -14.70 -21.56
N GLN A 37 -7.33 -14.83 -21.80
CA GLN A 37 -8.35 -13.97 -21.16
C GLN A 37 -8.83 -14.45 -19.78
N ASN A 38 -8.27 -15.53 -19.26
CA ASN A 38 -8.71 -16.17 -18.01
C ASN A 38 -7.88 -15.68 -16.81
N PHE A 39 -7.96 -14.40 -16.48
CA PHE A 39 -7.35 -13.86 -15.27
C PHE A 39 -8.28 -12.84 -14.59
N ALA A 40 -8.15 -12.70 -13.28
CA ALA A 40 -8.81 -11.69 -12.50
C ALA A 40 -7.79 -10.63 -12.05
N ILE A 41 -8.22 -9.38 -11.95
CA ILE A 41 -7.36 -8.28 -11.47
C ILE A 41 -7.74 -7.94 -10.03
N GLN A 42 -6.73 -7.98 -9.17
CA GLN A 42 -6.80 -7.45 -7.81
C GLN A 42 -6.00 -6.13 -7.75
N MET A 43 -6.61 -5.09 -7.21
CA MET A 43 -6.00 -3.76 -7.10
C MET A 43 -5.87 -3.33 -5.65
N GLY A 44 -4.70 -2.81 -5.28
CA GLY A 44 -4.50 -2.10 -4.02
C GLY A 44 -4.82 -0.61 -4.17
N ILE A 45 -5.51 -0.06 -3.19
CA ILE A 45 -5.72 1.39 -3.09
C ILE A 45 -5.26 1.90 -1.73
N PRO A 46 -4.81 3.17 -1.64
CA PRO A 46 -4.34 3.74 -0.38
C PRO A 46 -5.40 3.59 0.72
N THR A 47 -4.95 3.09 1.86
CA THR A 47 -5.78 2.95 3.05
C THR A 47 -6.07 4.34 3.62
N GLY A 48 -7.30 4.80 3.54
CA GLY A 48 -7.70 6.10 4.10
C GLY A 48 -9.14 6.02 4.57
N SER A 49 -9.39 6.23 5.86
CA SER A 49 -10.65 5.92 6.52
C SER A 49 -11.86 6.68 5.94
N ASP A 50 -11.74 7.99 5.79
CA ASP A 50 -12.93 8.84 5.56
C ASP A 50 -13.48 8.79 4.13
N SER A 51 -12.79 8.15 3.19
CA SER A 51 -13.19 8.06 1.79
C SER A 51 -12.89 6.71 1.13
N PHE A 52 -12.62 5.66 1.91
CA PHE A 52 -12.23 4.36 1.36
C PHE A 52 -13.28 3.79 0.40
N VAL A 53 -14.56 3.82 0.78
CA VAL A 53 -15.67 3.33 -0.06
C VAL A 53 -15.71 4.08 -1.39
N GLN A 54 -15.60 5.40 -1.36
CA GLN A 54 -15.58 6.23 -2.58
C GLN A 54 -14.36 5.95 -3.46
N LYS A 55 -13.19 5.78 -2.84
CA LYS A 55 -11.95 5.40 -3.57
C LYS A 55 -12.08 4.02 -4.19
N LYS A 56 -12.64 3.04 -3.47
CA LYS A 56 -12.93 1.69 -3.96
C LYS A 56 -13.85 1.75 -5.18
N GLN A 57 -14.96 2.47 -5.09
CA GLN A 57 -15.89 2.67 -6.21
C GLN A 57 -15.21 3.32 -7.42
N LYS A 58 -14.38 4.35 -7.20
CA LYS A 58 -13.61 4.99 -8.27
C LYS A 58 -12.60 4.02 -8.91
N ALA A 59 -11.91 3.21 -8.11
CA ALA A 59 -10.98 2.21 -8.62
C ALA A 59 -11.68 1.15 -9.47
N VAL A 60 -12.82 0.64 -9.00
CA VAL A 60 -13.65 -0.29 -9.80
C VAL A 60 -14.11 0.37 -11.11
N SER A 61 -14.56 1.61 -11.08
CA SER A 61 -14.96 2.34 -12.31
C SER A 61 -13.80 2.48 -13.29
N ILE A 62 -12.59 2.72 -12.82
CA ILE A 62 -11.37 2.79 -13.64
C ILE A 62 -11.09 1.42 -14.28
N LEU A 63 -11.12 0.34 -13.50
CA LEU A 63 -10.92 -1.03 -13.99
C LEU A 63 -11.97 -1.43 -15.01
N LEU A 64 -13.26 -1.19 -14.73
CA LEU A 64 -14.36 -1.48 -15.65
C LEU A 64 -14.20 -0.72 -16.96
N THR A 65 -13.77 0.55 -16.90
CA THR A 65 -13.54 1.36 -18.10
C THR A 65 -12.37 0.80 -18.92
N ALA A 66 -11.30 0.37 -18.26
CA ALA A 66 -10.15 -0.24 -18.93
C ALA A 66 -10.55 -1.54 -19.66
N TYR A 67 -11.26 -2.45 -19.00
CA TYR A 67 -11.76 -3.67 -19.63
C TYR A 67 -12.69 -3.36 -20.80
N HIS A 68 -13.60 -2.40 -20.65
CA HIS A 68 -14.50 -2.01 -21.74
C HIS A 68 -13.74 -1.49 -22.97
N LEU A 69 -12.71 -0.65 -22.76
CA LEU A 69 -11.89 -0.17 -23.87
C LEU A 69 -11.18 -1.32 -24.56
N VAL A 70 -10.54 -2.22 -23.82
CA VAL A 70 -9.82 -3.37 -24.38
C VAL A 70 -10.75 -4.26 -25.19
N GLU A 71 -11.87 -4.70 -24.62
CA GLU A 71 -12.75 -5.68 -25.23
C GLU A 71 -13.66 -5.09 -26.32
N LYS A 72 -14.26 -3.92 -26.09
CA LYS A 72 -15.31 -3.39 -26.97
C LYS A 72 -14.78 -2.40 -27.99
N GLU A 73 -13.91 -1.48 -27.60
CA GLU A 73 -13.43 -0.43 -28.48
C GLU A 73 -12.23 -0.90 -29.31
N PHE A 74 -11.31 -1.60 -28.69
CA PHE A 74 -10.09 -2.09 -29.34
C PHE A 74 -10.16 -3.56 -29.78
N LYS A 75 -11.13 -4.34 -29.28
CA LYS A 75 -11.32 -5.76 -29.59
C LYS A 75 -10.04 -6.58 -29.44
N ASN A 76 -9.36 -6.31 -28.32
CA ASN A 76 -8.08 -6.95 -27.94
C ASN A 76 -6.91 -6.68 -28.90
N ASP A 77 -6.98 -5.59 -29.67
CA ASP A 77 -5.92 -5.16 -30.60
C ASP A 77 -5.02 -4.10 -29.95
N LEU A 78 -3.87 -4.57 -29.42
CA LEU A 78 -2.86 -3.73 -28.78
C LEU A 78 -2.24 -2.73 -29.76
N GLU A 79 -1.96 -3.12 -31.01
CA GLU A 79 -1.33 -2.23 -31.99
C GLU A 79 -2.26 -1.06 -32.34
N LYS A 80 -3.55 -1.34 -32.51
CA LYS A 80 -4.57 -0.33 -32.68
C LYS A 80 -4.63 0.62 -31.49
N PHE A 81 -4.58 0.10 -30.27
CA PHE A 81 -4.56 0.92 -29.05
C PHE A 81 -3.33 1.84 -29.03
N LEU A 82 -2.12 1.29 -29.25
CA LEU A 82 -0.87 2.06 -29.20
C LEU A 82 -0.73 3.08 -30.33
N SER A 83 -1.37 2.83 -31.49
CA SER A 83 -1.35 3.75 -32.63
C SER A 83 -2.42 4.83 -32.57
N THR A 84 -3.40 4.73 -31.65
CA THR A 84 -4.49 5.69 -31.53
C THR A 84 -3.98 7.01 -30.92
N PRO A 85 -4.23 8.17 -31.57
CA PRO A 85 -3.85 9.47 -31.02
C PRO A 85 -4.50 9.75 -29.66
N VAL A 86 -3.79 10.48 -28.79
CA VAL A 86 -4.22 10.76 -27.42
C VAL A 86 -5.58 11.48 -27.37
N ASP A 87 -5.82 12.43 -28.28
CA ASP A 87 -7.09 13.16 -28.36
C ASP A 87 -8.27 12.27 -28.81
N GLU A 88 -8.00 11.22 -29.56
CA GLU A 88 -8.99 10.22 -29.94
C GLU A 88 -9.24 9.25 -28.77
N LEU A 89 -8.19 8.79 -28.09
CA LEU A 89 -8.29 8.00 -26.87
C LEU A 89 -9.12 8.73 -25.80
N GLU A 90 -8.91 10.03 -25.64
CA GLU A 90 -9.67 10.84 -24.69
C GLU A 90 -11.17 10.86 -25.03
N LYS A 91 -11.53 11.01 -26.29
CA LYS A 91 -12.92 10.99 -26.76
C LYS A 91 -13.58 9.61 -26.58
N MET A 92 -12.80 8.54 -26.75
CA MET A 92 -13.28 7.16 -26.58
C MET A 92 -13.42 6.79 -25.09
N THR A 93 -12.61 7.39 -24.21
CA THR A 93 -12.58 7.06 -22.79
C THR A 93 -13.76 7.68 -22.05
N LYS A 94 -14.83 6.91 -21.90
CA LYS A 94 -16.00 7.31 -21.10
C LYS A 94 -16.00 6.50 -19.80
N LEU A 95 -15.83 7.19 -18.67
CA LEU A 95 -15.81 6.52 -17.38
C LEU A 95 -17.10 5.76 -17.12
N ILE A 96 -17.00 4.45 -16.94
CA ILE A 96 -18.13 3.59 -16.60
C ILE A 96 -18.42 3.75 -15.11
N PRO A 97 -19.67 4.07 -14.72
CA PRO A 97 -20.04 4.17 -13.32
C PRO A 97 -19.83 2.85 -12.59
N PHE A 98 -19.56 2.94 -11.29
CA PHE A 98 -19.49 1.76 -10.43
C PHE A 98 -20.75 0.90 -10.56
N SER A 99 -20.55 -0.40 -10.69
CA SER A 99 -21.59 -1.42 -10.68
C SER A 99 -21.07 -2.66 -9.99
N GLU A 100 -21.74 -3.10 -8.92
CA GLU A 100 -21.37 -4.31 -8.20
C GLU A 100 -21.55 -5.56 -9.07
N GLU A 101 -22.60 -5.60 -9.89
CA GLU A 101 -22.85 -6.69 -10.84
C GLU A 101 -21.68 -6.85 -11.82
N LYS A 102 -21.28 -5.76 -12.48
CA LYS A 102 -20.14 -5.77 -13.42
C LYS A 102 -18.81 -6.08 -12.72
N LYS A 103 -18.62 -5.56 -11.51
CA LYS A 103 -17.45 -5.87 -10.69
C LYS A 103 -17.32 -7.38 -10.48
N GLN A 104 -18.43 -8.06 -10.15
CA GLN A 104 -18.47 -9.52 -9.97
C GLN A 104 -18.30 -10.26 -11.30
N GLU A 105 -18.94 -9.81 -12.37
CA GLU A 105 -18.80 -10.38 -13.71
C GLU A 105 -17.34 -10.42 -14.18
N TYR A 106 -16.60 -9.33 -13.97
CA TYR A 106 -15.18 -9.25 -14.33
C TYR A 106 -14.23 -9.78 -13.24
N GLY A 107 -14.73 -10.27 -12.11
CA GLY A 107 -13.89 -10.78 -11.02
C GLY A 107 -12.96 -9.73 -10.42
N LEU A 108 -13.38 -8.46 -10.37
CA LEU A 108 -12.55 -7.35 -9.90
C LEU A 108 -12.59 -7.26 -8.38
N LEU A 109 -11.43 -7.25 -7.74
CA LEU A 109 -11.29 -7.08 -6.30
C LEU A 109 -10.40 -5.87 -6.00
N VAL A 110 -10.81 -5.06 -5.02
CA VAL A 110 -10.07 -3.86 -4.63
C VAL A 110 -9.86 -3.85 -3.12
N PHE A 111 -8.60 -3.87 -2.71
CA PHE A 111 -8.18 -3.97 -1.32
C PHE A 111 -7.47 -2.70 -0.82
N PRO A 112 -7.49 -2.43 0.50
CA PRO A 112 -6.53 -1.50 1.10
C PRO A 112 -5.08 -1.97 0.88
N GLU A 113 -4.17 -1.09 0.45
CA GLU A 113 -2.75 -1.44 0.25
C GLU A 113 -2.15 -2.08 1.51
N ALA A 114 -2.47 -1.55 2.69
CA ALA A 114 -2.00 -2.11 3.95
C ALA A 114 -2.51 -3.54 4.20
N TYR A 115 -3.75 -3.85 3.85
CA TYR A 115 -4.29 -5.21 3.93
C TYR A 115 -3.49 -6.15 3.02
N ALA A 116 -3.30 -5.76 1.78
CA ALA A 116 -2.54 -6.54 0.81
C ALA A 116 -1.10 -6.78 1.27
N ALA A 117 -0.41 -5.75 1.77
CA ALA A 117 0.96 -5.87 2.27
C ALA A 117 1.08 -6.82 3.47
N LEU A 118 0.05 -6.88 4.34
CA LEU A 118 0.03 -7.73 5.52
C LEU A 118 -0.36 -9.17 5.22
N LYS A 119 -1.13 -9.42 4.18
CA LYS A 119 -1.69 -10.74 3.87
C LYS A 119 -0.64 -11.86 3.76
N PRO A 120 0.51 -11.69 3.09
CA PRO A 120 1.55 -12.71 3.03
C PRO A 120 2.11 -13.09 4.40
N ILE A 121 2.09 -12.16 5.35
CA ILE A 121 2.61 -12.34 6.70
C ILE A 121 1.61 -13.10 7.56
N THR A 122 0.35 -12.72 7.46
CA THR A 122 -0.73 -13.29 8.28
C THR A 122 -1.04 -14.73 7.89
N ALA A 123 -0.97 -15.04 6.59
CA ALA A 123 -1.15 -16.40 6.08
C ALA A 123 -0.14 -17.42 6.65
N GLN A 124 0.97 -16.94 7.23
CA GLN A 124 2.02 -17.79 7.80
C GLN A 124 2.00 -17.87 9.32
N ASN A 125 1.02 -17.26 10.00
CA ASN A 125 0.91 -17.20 11.46
C ASN A 125 2.19 -16.71 12.17
N LYS A 126 2.95 -15.79 11.57
CA LYS A 126 4.23 -15.31 12.10
C LYS A 126 4.15 -14.00 12.86
N ILE A 127 2.98 -13.42 12.95
CA ILE A 127 2.71 -12.24 13.77
C ILE A 127 1.80 -12.67 14.92
N GLU A 128 2.17 -12.25 16.13
CA GLU A 128 1.36 -12.54 17.30
C GLU A 128 0.00 -11.86 17.22
N THR A 129 -1.02 -12.56 17.73
CA THR A 129 -2.37 -12.00 17.87
C THR A 129 -2.37 -10.77 18.77
N GLY A 130 -3.26 -9.83 18.52
CA GLY A 130 -3.39 -8.57 19.24
C GLY A 130 -2.87 -7.37 18.42
N MET A 131 -2.77 -6.20 19.06
CA MET A 131 -2.43 -4.95 18.37
C MET A 131 -0.99 -4.94 17.88
N ASN A 132 -0.83 -4.72 16.60
CA ASN A 132 0.46 -4.56 15.92
C ASN A 132 0.47 -3.26 15.11
N ILE A 133 1.67 -2.81 14.72
CA ILE A 133 1.86 -1.66 13.85
C ILE A 133 2.74 -2.03 12.65
N MET A 134 2.34 -1.55 11.48
CA MET A 134 3.15 -1.60 10.26
C MET A 134 3.51 -0.19 9.82
N VAL A 135 4.73 -0.04 9.33
CA VAL A 135 5.25 1.19 8.70
C VAL A 135 5.69 0.84 7.29
N ASP A 136 4.98 1.35 6.30
CA ASP A 136 5.28 1.17 4.88
C ASP A 136 5.98 2.42 4.35
N ILE A 137 7.27 2.33 4.06
CA ILE A 137 8.09 3.45 3.57
C ILE A 137 8.15 3.39 2.06
N GLY A 138 7.27 4.14 1.40
CA GLY A 138 7.26 4.29 -0.05
C GLY A 138 8.22 5.36 -0.57
N GLY A 139 8.15 5.64 -1.87
CA GLY A 139 8.92 6.73 -2.49
C GLY A 139 8.44 8.12 -2.04
N GLY A 140 7.13 8.37 -2.10
CA GLY A 140 6.53 9.68 -1.79
C GLY A 140 5.97 9.81 -0.39
N THR A 141 5.48 8.72 0.19
CA THR A 141 4.80 8.69 1.49
C THR A 141 5.36 7.61 2.40
N THR A 142 5.14 7.77 3.70
CA THR A 142 5.24 6.69 4.67
C THR A 142 3.88 6.50 5.31
N ASP A 143 3.35 5.30 5.19
CA ASP A 143 2.04 4.92 5.69
C ASP A 143 2.19 4.08 6.96
N ILE A 144 1.42 4.42 7.99
CA ILE A 144 1.48 3.79 9.30
C ILE A 144 0.10 3.20 9.58
N THR A 145 0.06 1.91 9.93
CA THR A 145 -1.20 1.18 10.07
C THR A 145 -1.21 0.39 11.37
N PHE A 146 -2.23 0.57 12.19
CA PHE A 146 -2.56 -0.34 13.28
C PHE A 146 -3.43 -1.49 12.78
N PHE A 147 -3.07 -2.71 13.19
CA PHE A 147 -3.80 -3.90 12.79
C PHE A 147 -3.76 -4.98 13.88
N THR A 148 -4.74 -5.88 13.81
CA THR A 148 -4.72 -7.18 14.50
C THR A 148 -4.81 -8.29 13.46
N ILE A 149 -4.62 -9.53 13.92
CA ILE A 149 -4.85 -10.72 13.09
C ILE A 149 -6.03 -11.47 13.70
N GLU A 150 -7.09 -11.61 12.91
CA GLU A 150 -8.28 -12.36 13.26
C GLU A 150 -8.53 -13.42 12.17
N ASN A 151 -8.65 -14.68 12.57
CA ASN A 151 -8.85 -15.81 11.64
C ASN A 151 -7.82 -15.85 10.49
N SER A 152 -6.57 -15.61 10.79
CA SER A 152 -5.46 -15.53 9.82
C SER A 152 -5.57 -14.41 8.78
N CYS A 153 -6.48 -13.46 8.99
CA CYS A 153 -6.63 -12.26 8.15
C CYS A 153 -6.24 -11.00 8.92
N PRO A 154 -5.60 -10.01 8.26
CA PRO A 154 -5.33 -8.73 8.89
C PRO A 154 -6.64 -7.94 9.02
N LYS A 155 -6.89 -7.38 10.20
CA LYS A 155 -7.94 -6.41 10.46
C LYS A 155 -7.31 -5.07 10.77
N ILE A 156 -7.64 -4.05 9.99
CA ILE A 156 -7.04 -2.71 10.08
C ILE A 156 -7.93 -1.85 10.95
N TYR A 157 -7.36 -1.20 11.96
CA TYR A 157 -8.10 -0.38 12.91
C TYR A 157 -7.89 1.11 12.76
N ASP A 158 -6.71 1.56 12.46
CA ASP A 158 -6.44 2.97 12.20
C ASP A 158 -5.19 3.12 11.37
N TYR A 159 -5.03 4.30 10.78
CA TYR A 159 -3.95 4.54 9.86
C TYR A 159 -3.58 6.02 9.88
N SER A 160 -2.32 6.30 9.56
CA SER A 160 -1.80 7.65 9.32
C SER A 160 -0.87 7.61 8.12
N SER A 161 -0.82 8.69 7.36
CA SER A 161 0.10 8.84 6.22
C SER A 161 0.84 10.15 6.34
N ILE A 162 2.16 10.10 6.20
CA ILE A 162 2.99 11.30 6.14
C ILE A 162 3.57 11.45 4.74
N SER A 163 3.60 12.67 4.21
CA SER A 163 4.15 13.01 2.89
C SER A 163 5.69 13.05 2.90
N TYR A 164 6.30 12.05 3.53
CA TYR A 164 7.74 11.90 3.67
C TYR A 164 8.08 10.45 3.36
N GLY A 165 8.63 10.20 2.19
CA GLY A 165 9.17 8.91 1.77
C GLY A 165 10.63 9.05 1.34
N LEU A 166 11.16 8.06 0.60
CA LEU A 166 12.54 8.07 0.12
C LEU A 166 12.86 9.30 -0.72
N ASN A 167 11.95 9.72 -1.60
CA ASN A 167 12.17 10.88 -2.46
C ASN A 167 12.37 12.16 -1.64
N TYR A 168 11.61 12.32 -0.55
CA TYR A 168 11.79 13.45 0.36
C TYR A 168 13.18 13.45 0.98
N ILE A 169 13.67 12.29 1.43
CA ILE A 169 14.99 12.16 2.04
C ILE A 169 16.07 12.56 1.05
N ILE A 170 15.99 12.05 -0.17
CA ILE A 170 16.95 12.35 -1.25
C ILE A 170 16.91 13.83 -1.62
N GLU A 171 15.73 14.39 -1.86
CA GLU A 171 15.57 15.80 -2.25
C GLU A 171 16.06 16.78 -1.18
N LYS A 172 15.87 16.44 0.09
CA LYS A 172 16.32 17.31 1.20
C LYS A 172 17.81 17.19 1.45
N ALA A 173 18.38 15.99 1.30
CA ALA A 173 19.79 15.77 1.49
C ALA A 173 20.63 16.28 0.29
N ASN A 174 20.08 16.26 -0.92
CA ASN A 174 20.73 16.83 -2.10
C ASN A 174 19.71 17.43 -3.09
N PRO A 175 19.34 18.72 -2.92
CA PRO A 175 18.38 19.40 -3.80
C PRO A 175 18.80 19.49 -5.27
N HIS A 176 20.10 19.29 -5.56
CA HIS A 176 20.67 19.43 -6.90
C HIS A 176 20.74 18.13 -7.69
N LEU A 177 20.22 17.03 -7.13
CA LEU A 177 20.17 15.75 -7.85
C LEU A 177 19.38 15.86 -9.14
N LYS A 178 20.04 15.51 -10.25
CA LYS A 178 19.46 15.55 -11.59
C LYS A 178 18.61 14.30 -11.89
N ASP A 179 19.05 13.17 -11.39
CA ASP A 179 18.37 11.88 -11.56
C ASP A 179 17.86 11.39 -10.21
N LYS A 180 16.55 11.37 -10.06
CA LYS A 180 15.87 10.93 -8.82
C LYS A 180 15.52 9.44 -8.84
N PHE A 181 15.75 8.75 -9.96
CA PHE A 181 15.33 7.36 -10.12
C PHE A 181 16.35 6.36 -9.59
N ASP A 182 17.64 6.71 -9.59
CA ASP A 182 18.68 5.87 -8.99
C ASP A 182 18.87 6.22 -7.51
N ILE A 183 18.07 5.58 -6.66
CA ILE A 183 18.06 5.86 -5.21
C ILE A 183 19.39 5.46 -4.57
N ASP A 184 19.97 4.33 -4.95
CA ASP A 184 21.21 3.84 -4.34
C ASP A 184 22.40 4.73 -4.69
N LEU A 185 22.50 5.12 -5.96
CA LEU A 185 23.52 6.08 -6.40
C LEU A 185 23.35 7.43 -5.68
N ASN A 186 22.13 7.92 -5.62
CA ASN A 186 21.81 9.18 -4.96
C ASN A 186 22.18 9.16 -3.46
N LEU A 187 21.87 8.08 -2.75
CA LEU A 187 22.23 7.92 -1.33
C LEU A 187 23.75 7.80 -1.15
N SER A 188 24.47 7.19 -2.09
CA SER A 188 25.93 7.00 -2.00
C SER A 188 26.72 8.28 -2.13
N ILE A 189 26.17 9.30 -2.82
CA ILE A 189 26.83 10.60 -3.06
C ILE A 189 26.44 11.70 -2.07
N ILE A 190 25.47 11.43 -1.19
CA ILE A 190 25.03 12.40 -0.18
C ILE A 190 26.02 12.42 0.98
N ASP A 191 26.41 13.62 1.43
CA ASP A 191 27.22 13.77 2.63
C ASP A 191 26.54 13.13 3.85
N SER A 192 27.31 12.38 4.66
CA SER A 192 26.81 11.63 5.78
C SER A 192 26.17 12.50 6.88
N GLN A 193 26.66 13.75 7.04
CA GLN A 193 26.12 14.68 8.03
C GLN A 193 24.78 15.27 7.56
N GLU A 194 24.65 15.62 6.28
CA GLU A 194 23.40 16.07 5.68
C GLU A 194 22.35 14.97 5.73
N LEU A 195 22.72 13.76 5.32
CA LEU A 195 21.83 12.60 5.38
C LEU A 195 21.35 12.33 6.81
N SER A 196 22.24 12.38 7.80
CA SER A 196 21.90 12.18 9.22
C SER A 196 20.90 13.22 9.73
N SER A 197 21.06 14.48 9.33
CA SER A 197 20.16 15.57 9.68
C SER A 197 18.75 15.34 9.11
N VAL A 198 18.68 14.98 7.82
CA VAL A 198 17.40 14.71 7.14
C VAL A 198 16.71 13.48 7.73
N ILE A 199 17.45 12.40 8.00
CA ILE A 199 16.94 11.20 8.66
C ILE A 199 16.39 11.53 10.05
N SER A 200 17.07 12.37 10.80
CA SER A 200 16.59 12.81 12.13
C SER A 200 15.26 13.57 12.01
N SER A 201 15.13 14.44 11.04
CA SER A 201 13.89 15.17 10.76
C SER A 201 12.77 14.22 10.33
N TYR A 202 13.05 13.30 9.42
CA TYR A 202 12.10 12.26 8.99
C TYR A 202 11.63 11.43 10.19
N TYR A 203 12.57 10.98 11.02
CA TYR A 203 12.25 10.16 12.18
C TYR A 203 11.39 10.90 13.22
N GLN A 204 11.60 12.20 13.41
CA GLN A 204 10.73 13.02 14.26
C GLN A 204 9.28 13.05 13.74
N LYS A 205 9.08 13.15 12.42
CA LYS A 205 7.76 13.11 11.80
C LYS A 205 7.11 11.74 11.96
N LEU A 206 7.86 10.67 11.68
CA LEU A 206 7.40 9.30 11.89
C LEU A 206 6.97 9.06 13.34
N ARG A 207 7.82 9.49 14.28
CA ARG A 207 7.55 9.36 15.72
C ARG A 207 6.30 10.13 16.13
N GLY A 208 6.10 11.35 15.62
CA GLY A 208 4.90 12.13 15.88
C GLY A 208 3.65 11.39 15.42
N SER A 209 3.64 10.95 14.17
CA SER A 209 2.49 10.27 13.58
C SER A 209 2.18 8.91 14.23
N CYS A 210 3.22 8.13 14.59
CA CYS A 210 3.03 6.92 15.39
C CYS A 210 2.50 7.26 16.79
N GLY A 211 3.01 8.34 17.39
CA GLY A 211 2.58 8.83 18.70
C GLY A 211 1.09 9.17 18.73
N ASP A 212 0.59 9.85 17.71
CA ASP A 212 -0.82 10.20 17.59
C ASP A 212 -1.73 8.97 17.54
N LEU A 213 -1.31 7.92 16.80
CA LEU A 213 -2.05 6.66 16.75
C LEU A 213 -2.00 5.91 18.09
N VAL A 214 -0.84 5.90 18.74
CA VAL A 214 -0.66 5.28 20.07
C VAL A 214 -1.47 6.05 21.12
N GLU A 215 -1.54 7.36 21.06
CA GLU A 215 -2.34 8.18 21.97
C GLU A 215 -3.83 7.88 21.83
N LYS A 216 -4.34 7.74 20.60
CA LYS A 216 -5.72 7.29 20.36
C LYS A 216 -5.99 5.93 21.02
N LEU A 217 -5.05 5.00 20.89
CA LEU A 217 -5.15 3.68 21.52
C LEU A 217 -5.19 3.79 23.05
N PHE A 218 -4.28 4.56 23.65
CA PHE A 218 -4.22 4.76 25.10
C PHE A 218 -5.47 5.49 25.63
N THR A 219 -6.00 6.45 24.90
CA THR A 219 -7.22 7.17 25.26
C THR A 219 -8.46 6.26 25.26
N SER A 220 -8.50 5.28 24.36
CA SER A 220 -9.60 4.33 24.26
C SER A 220 -9.49 3.17 25.26
N PHE A 221 -8.27 2.78 25.65
CA PHE A 221 -8.00 1.63 26.50
C PHE A 221 -8.63 1.69 27.92
N PRO A 222 -8.65 2.82 28.64
CA PRO A 222 -9.23 2.89 29.98
C PRO A 222 -10.69 2.49 30.07
N LYS A 223 -11.43 2.55 28.95
CA LYS A 223 -12.82 2.08 28.88
C LYS A 223 -12.97 0.59 29.14
N THR A 224 -11.87 -0.17 29.10
CA THR A 224 -11.84 -1.61 29.38
C THR A 224 -11.76 -1.94 30.87
N GLY A 225 -11.44 -0.95 31.74
CA GLY A 225 -11.14 -1.17 33.14
C GLY A 225 -9.75 -1.75 33.43
N TYR A 226 -8.92 -1.99 32.42
CA TYR A 226 -7.54 -2.47 32.63
C TYR A 226 -6.54 -1.31 32.79
N PRO A 227 -5.48 -1.50 33.60
CA PRO A 227 -4.44 -0.49 33.76
C PRO A 227 -3.66 -0.24 32.45
N THR A 228 -3.41 1.01 32.12
CA THR A 228 -2.71 1.44 30.89
C THR A 228 -1.29 0.84 30.76
N PHE A 229 -0.61 0.60 31.88
CA PHE A 229 0.74 -0.01 31.84
C PHE A 229 0.72 -1.42 31.23
N LYS A 230 -0.36 -2.19 31.38
CA LYS A 230 -0.48 -3.52 30.75
C LYS A 230 -0.50 -3.42 29.23
N LEU A 231 -1.14 -2.38 28.67
CA LEU A 231 -1.09 -2.12 27.24
C LEU A 231 0.34 -1.76 26.79
N THR A 232 1.01 -0.86 27.52
CA THR A 232 2.40 -0.50 27.25
C THR A 232 3.32 -1.72 27.24
N ASP A 233 3.19 -2.60 28.24
CA ASP A 233 4.01 -3.82 28.33
C ASP A 233 3.69 -4.82 27.22
N ALA A 234 2.45 -4.88 26.78
CA ALA A 234 2.07 -5.70 25.64
C ALA A 234 2.65 -5.17 24.32
N LEU A 235 2.63 -3.86 24.11
CA LEU A 235 3.17 -3.22 22.90
C LEU A 235 4.70 -3.27 22.84
N LYS A 236 5.40 -3.15 23.98
CA LYS A 236 6.85 -3.29 24.04
C LYS A 236 7.39 -4.63 23.54
N LYS A 237 6.59 -5.68 23.66
CA LYS A 237 6.97 -7.04 23.24
C LYS A 237 6.80 -7.26 21.73
N ARG A 238 6.27 -6.29 21.01
CA ARG A 238 5.92 -6.42 19.59
C ARG A 238 6.85 -5.58 18.74
N PRO A 239 7.40 -6.14 17.65
CA PRO A 239 8.17 -5.35 16.72
C PRO A 239 7.26 -4.47 15.86
N ILE A 240 7.78 -3.33 15.44
CA ILE A 240 7.22 -2.60 14.30
C ILE A 240 7.52 -3.40 13.04
N VAL A 241 6.51 -3.68 12.23
CA VAL A 241 6.65 -4.37 10.95
C VAL A 241 6.93 -3.33 9.86
N TYR A 242 8.13 -3.37 9.27
CA TYR A 242 8.52 -2.48 8.20
C TYR A 242 8.32 -3.10 6.83
N SER A 243 7.74 -2.31 5.88
CA SER A 243 7.47 -2.64 4.49
C SER A 243 7.88 -1.48 3.57
N GLY A 244 7.76 -1.68 2.27
CA GLY A 244 8.07 -0.68 1.24
C GLY A 244 9.54 -0.56 0.91
N GLY A 245 9.86 0.13 -0.18
CA GLY A 245 11.22 0.29 -0.67
C GLY A 245 12.16 0.96 0.31
N GLY A 246 11.68 1.93 1.08
CA GLY A 246 12.49 2.59 2.11
C GLY A 246 12.88 1.67 3.26
N SER A 247 12.13 0.61 3.50
CA SER A 247 12.47 -0.35 4.55
C SER A 247 13.66 -1.24 4.20
N THR A 248 14.17 -1.22 2.99
CA THR A 248 15.42 -1.90 2.62
C THR A 248 16.65 -1.24 3.25
N TYR A 249 16.54 0.02 3.65
CA TYR A 249 17.61 0.77 4.29
C TYR A 249 17.52 0.67 5.82
N ASP A 250 18.52 0.07 6.46
CA ASP A 250 18.56 -0.18 7.90
C ASP A 250 18.42 1.10 8.73
N PHE A 251 18.98 2.19 8.25
CA PHE A 251 18.93 3.48 8.94
C PHE A 251 17.53 4.08 9.04
N LEU A 252 16.56 3.62 8.23
CA LEU A 252 15.16 4.05 8.29
C LEU A 252 14.29 3.17 9.19
N ARG A 253 14.74 1.96 9.53
CA ARG A 253 14.02 1.05 10.42
C ARG A 253 14.41 1.30 11.87
N LYS A 254 13.66 2.12 12.57
CA LYS A 254 13.91 2.43 13.98
C LYS A 254 12.68 2.15 14.83
N PRO A 255 12.87 1.67 16.06
CA PRO A 255 11.75 1.53 16.99
C PRO A 255 11.17 2.89 17.36
N VAL A 256 9.85 2.94 17.55
CA VAL A 256 9.12 4.10 18.05
C VAL A 256 8.35 3.69 19.30
N PHE A 257 8.50 4.46 20.37
CA PHE A 257 7.79 4.18 21.63
C PHE A 257 6.28 4.02 21.40
N PRO A 258 5.60 3.03 21.99
CA PRO A 258 6.10 2.08 23.01
C PRO A 258 6.81 0.82 22.46
N PHE A 259 6.86 0.63 21.17
CA PHE A 259 7.51 -0.50 20.52
C PHE A 259 9.03 -0.40 20.69
N THR A 260 9.69 -1.49 21.06
CA THR A 260 11.14 -1.50 21.35
C THR A 260 11.95 -2.25 20.31
N ASP A 261 11.31 -2.92 19.39
CA ASP A 261 11.96 -3.72 18.36
C ASP A 261 11.37 -3.46 16.97
N VAL A 262 12.09 -3.90 15.95
CA VAL A 262 11.68 -3.76 14.55
C VAL A 262 11.86 -5.08 13.82
N THR A 263 10.98 -5.36 12.88
CA THR A 263 11.10 -6.46 11.93
C THR A 263 10.80 -5.95 10.53
N GLN A 264 11.32 -6.63 9.53
CA GLN A 264 11.06 -6.32 8.14
C GLN A 264 10.33 -7.48 7.48
N ILE A 265 9.42 -7.18 6.57
CA ILE A 265 8.86 -8.19 5.69
C ILE A 265 10.01 -8.84 4.92
N SER A 266 10.25 -10.11 5.15
CA SER A 266 11.40 -10.83 4.65
C SER A 266 11.01 -12.14 3.95
N PRO A 267 11.90 -12.73 3.13
CA PRO A 267 11.66 -14.01 2.47
C PRO A 267 11.37 -15.17 3.42
N LYS A 268 11.91 -15.13 4.64
CA LYS A 268 11.61 -16.13 5.67
C LYS A 268 10.11 -16.15 6.03
N ILE A 269 9.46 -15.01 5.89
CA ILE A 269 8.02 -14.87 6.06
C ILE A 269 7.28 -15.52 4.87
N TRP A 270 7.90 -15.58 3.70
CA TRP A 270 7.33 -16.11 2.46
C TRP A 270 7.64 -17.58 2.17
N GLN A 271 8.43 -18.25 3.01
CA GLN A 271 8.85 -19.65 2.80
C GLN A 271 7.72 -20.68 2.68
N GLY A 272 6.51 -20.35 3.07
CA GLY A 272 5.33 -21.20 2.88
C GLY A 272 4.59 -20.97 1.56
N MET A 273 4.94 -19.93 0.82
CA MET A 273 4.33 -19.61 -0.46
C MET A 273 5.17 -20.27 -1.57
N ASN A 274 4.54 -21.04 -2.43
CA ASN A 274 5.22 -21.78 -3.49
C ASN A 274 5.72 -20.84 -4.60
N ILE A 275 6.57 -19.87 -4.23
CA ILE A 275 7.18 -18.92 -5.16
C ILE A 275 8.50 -19.53 -5.64
N LYS A 276 8.54 -19.90 -6.91
CA LYS A 276 9.78 -20.32 -7.56
C LYS A 276 10.77 -19.15 -7.52
N GLU A 277 12.01 -19.43 -7.10
CA GLU A 277 13.13 -18.47 -7.15
C GLU A 277 13.07 -17.31 -6.13
N ILE A 278 12.50 -17.54 -4.94
CA ILE A 278 12.52 -16.54 -3.84
C ILE A 278 13.92 -15.92 -3.63
N SER A 279 14.99 -16.67 -3.84
CA SER A 279 16.36 -16.17 -3.65
C SER A 279 16.71 -14.97 -4.54
N LYS A 280 16.08 -14.82 -5.69
CA LYS A 280 16.26 -13.66 -6.58
C LYS A 280 15.50 -12.40 -6.12
N PHE A 281 14.56 -12.55 -5.19
CA PHE A 281 13.69 -11.48 -4.74
C PHE A 281 13.92 -11.08 -3.28
N ILE A 282 14.97 -11.62 -2.65
CA ILE A 282 15.27 -11.38 -1.23
C ILE A 282 15.31 -9.88 -0.91
N ASP A 283 16.04 -9.12 -1.71
CA ASP A 283 16.27 -7.69 -1.48
C ASP A 283 15.05 -6.82 -1.88
N VAL A 284 14.18 -7.34 -2.74
CA VAL A 284 12.98 -6.62 -3.21
C VAL A 284 11.70 -7.04 -2.48
N CYS A 285 11.77 -8.02 -1.58
CA CYS A 285 10.61 -8.51 -0.83
C CYS A 285 9.76 -7.41 -0.19
N PRO A 286 10.34 -6.44 0.51
CA PRO A 286 9.55 -5.37 1.10
C PRO A 286 8.84 -4.50 0.06
N ILE A 287 9.44 -4.36 -1.12
CA ILE A 287 8.89 -3.55 -2.22
C ILE A 287 7.67 -4.22 -2.84
N VAL A 288 7.73 -5.54 -3.02
CA VAL A 288 6.69 -6.30 -3.72
C VAL A 288 5.66 -6.94 -2.78
N SER A 289 5.73 -6.69 -1.47
CA SER A 289 4.82 -7.31 -0.49
C SER A 289 3.34 -7.06 -0.80
N THR A 290 2.97 -5.84 -1.17
CA THR A 290 1.61 -5.47 -1.59
C THR A 290 1.19 -6.25 -2.83
N ALA A 291 2.03 -6.31 -3.86
CA ALA A 291 1.74 -7.06 -5.09
C ALA A 291 1.58 -8.56 -4.82
N LEU A 292 2.42 -9.11 -3.94
CA LEU A 292 2.31 -10.51 -3.54
C LEU A 292 1.01 -10.78 -2.78
N GLY A 293 0.62 -9.90 -1.86
CA GLY A 293 -0.65 -10.02 -1.15
C GLY A 293 -1.86 -9.95 -2.08
N LEU A 294 -1.79 -9.10 -3.11
CA LEU A 294 -2.79 -9.03 -4.16
C LEU A 294 -2.81 -10.28 -5.06
N ALA A 295 -1.70 -11.01 -5.16
CA ALA A 295 -1.64 -12.27 -5.90
C ALA A 295 -2.20 -13.47 -5.11
N ILE A 296 -2.44 -13.34 -3.81
CA ILE A 296 -3.12 -14.36 -3.02
C ILE A 296 -4.60 -14.33 -3.36
N SER A 297 -5.12 -15.47 -3.82
CA SER A 297 -6.52 -15.60 -4.22
C SER A 297 -7.47 -15.26 -3.08
N GLU A 298 -8.45 -14.44 -3.37
CA GLU A 298 -9.58 -14.11 -2.51
C GLU A 298 -10.89 -14.24 -3.27
N ILE A 299 -11.96 -14.47 -2.53
CA ILE A 299 -13.31 -14.56 -3.09
C ILE A 299 -14.02 -13.22 -2.94
N HIS A 300 -13.70 -12.46 -1.89
CA HIS A 300 -14.34 -11.20 -1.57
C HIS A 300 -13.30 -10.14 -1.24
N ASP A 301 -13.62 -8.89 -1.50
CA ASP A 301 -12.84 -7.72 -1.12
C ASP A 301 -13.51 -6.90 0.01
N ASP A 302 -14.32 -7.57 0.82
CA ASP A 302 -15.00 -6.98 1.97
C ASP A 302 -14.04 -6.90 3.16
N VAL A 303 -13.15 -5.90 3.09
CA VAL A 303 -12.22 -5.59 4.17
C VAL A 303 -12.83 -4.51 5.04
N GLU A 304 -13.20 -4.87 6.27
CA GLU A 304 -13.63 -3.90 7.27
C GLU A 304 -12.44 -3.05 7.75
N LEU A 305 -12.55 -1.76 7.56
CA LEU A 305 -11.71 -0.78 8.24
C LEU A 305 -12.41 -0.42 9.56
N ALA A 306 -11.97 -1.02 10.64
CA ALA A 306 -12.48 -0.75 11.98
C ALA A 306 -11.82 0.52 12.54
N THR A 307 -12.32 1.03 13.66
CA THR A 307 -11.67 2.10 14.42
C THR A 307 -10.98 1.53 15.67
N ILE A 308 -10.03 2.27 16.23
CA ILE A 308 -9.38 1.85 17.50
C ILE A 308 -10.43 1.62 18.61
N ASN A 309 -11.54 2.35 18.60
CA ASN A 309 -12.62 2.15 19.56
C ASN A 309 -13.29 0.78 19.42
N ASP A 310 -13.24 0.15 18.25
CA ASP A 310 -13.85 -1.15 18.00
C ASP A 310 -13.06 -2.31 18.62
N ILE A 311 -11.76 -2.11 18.88
CA ILE A 311 -10.87 -3.11 19.51
C ILE A 311 -11.40 -3.52 20.88
N PHE A 312 -11.97 -2.57 21.61
CA PHE A 312 -12.38 -2.73 22.99
C PHE A 312 -13.90 -2.98 23.16
N LYS A 313 -14.63 -3.12 22.05
CA LYS A 313 -16.03 -3.55 22.12
C LYS A 313 -16.10 -5.01 22.56
N PRO A 314 -17.03 -5.38 23.46
CA PRO A 314 -17.29 -6.78 23.75
C PRO A 314 -17.61 -7.50 22.43
N ARG A 315 -17.01 -8.68 22.23
CA ARG A 315 -17.42 -9.53 21.11
C ARG A 315 -18.89 -9.83 21.30
N GLN A 316 -19.72 -9.47 20.34
CA GLN A 316 -21.07 -9.99 20.26
C GLN A 316 -20.91 -11.46 19.86
N ASP A 317 -21.15 -12.35 20.81
CA ASP A 317 -21.20 -13.77 20.52
C ASP A 317 -22.32 -13.98 19.49
N THR A 318 -21.92 -14.31 18.27
CA THR A 318 -22.80 -14.71 17.15
C THR A 318 -22.99 -16.22 17.19
#